data_d3576acb655fa17d89481e2e1f949355
#
_entry.id   d3576acb655fa17d89481e2e1f949355
#
_cell.length_a   1.000
_cell.length_b   1.000
_cell.length_c   1.000
_cell.angle_alpha   90.00
_cell.angle_beta   90.00
_cell.angle_gamma   90.00
#
_symmetry.space_group_name_H-M   'P 1'
#
loop_
_entity.id
_entity.type
_entity.pdbx_description
1 polymer ?
#
loop_
_entity_poly.entity_id
_entity_poly.type
_entity_poly.pdbx_seq_one_letter_code
_entity_poly.pdbx_strand_id
1 'polypeptide(L)'
;MSFLVSPRVGRCAQTAHGSERKEDLGSPAKDNKLKGQPVSTIGDRKADHIALCSTDAVAFKSKSTLFEAVRIVHNALPELSADEVDPSISLFGRRLRAPIFIAAMTGGTEHASRINRELSAIAADRGYGFGLGSQRPILRDAAVAPTFDVRKTNGSPNAKNLLLLGNLGMVQAVELGVDGLRALVDRVEADALCIHLNPAMELVQPGGDRDFRGGLALFETLVASLGVPVIAKETGCGLSRSVAKRLKNVGVSHVDVSGAGGTSWVGVETKRAEEVGDQPSAALGALLWDWGVPTAASVMDVASVGFETIIATGGVMNGVDVAKALLLGATAAGLARPVLMALQQGGRAGAEAFLDQVEAELRAVMLLTGSRDLAALRGAEKIVVGELAAWHSRPHHA
;
A
#
# COMPACT_ATOMS: atom_id res chain seq x y z
N MET A 1 23.39 45.40 -36.61
CA MET A 1 24.30 44.85 -37.63
C MET A 1 23.74 43.52 -38.05
N SER A 2 23.14 43.54 -39.22
CA SER A 2 22.57 42.42 -39.95
C SER A 2 23.63 41.42 -40.40
N PHE A 3 23.28 40.16 -40.55
CA PHE A 3 23.44 39.40 -41.79
C PHE A 3 22.60 38.10 -41.75
N LEU A 4 21.56 38.11 -42.53
CA LEU A 4 20.83 36.97 -43.12
C LEU A 4 21.67 36.31 -44.20
N VAL A 5 21.62 35.01 -44.38
CA VAL A 5 21.64 34.32 -45.68
C VAL A 5 21.00 32.94 -45.59
N SER A 6 19.88 32.73 -46.27
CA SER A 6 19.35 31.54 -46.94
C SER A 6 19.29 31.91 -48.44
N PRO A 7 19.03 31.07 -49.44
CA PRO A 7 18.72 29.63 -49.57
C PRO A 7 19.43 28.96 -50.79
N ARG A 8 19.16 27.71 -51.13
CA ARG A 8 18.81 27.32 -52.53
C ARG A 8 18.28 25.87 -52.65
N VAL A 9 17.17 25.82 -53.34
CA VAL A 9 16.43 24.69 -53.89
C VAL A 9 17.14 24.20 -55.17
N GLY A 10 17.11 22.90 -55.45
CA GLY A 10 17.47 22.27 -56.72
C GLY A 10 16.60 21.07 -57.04
N ARG A 11 15.64 21.25 -57.94
CA ARG A 11 14.88 20.16 -58.62
C ARG A 11 15.62 19.75 -59.91
N CYS A 12 15.53 18.46 -60.27
CA CYS A 12 15.42 17.91 -61.65
C CYS A 12 15.16 16.40 -61.51
N ALA A 13 14.07 15.87 -61.90
CA ALA A 13 13.39 15.54 -63.17
C ALA A 13 13.81 14.18 -63.75
N GLN A 14 12.86 13.30 -63.69
CA GLN A 14 12.39 12.20 -64.56
C GLN A 14 13.30 11.60 -65.64
N THR A 15 13.34 10.25 -65.68
CA THR A 15 12.89 9.48 -66.86
C THR A 15 12.61 8.02 -66.52
N ALA A 16 11.55 7.47 -67.11
CA ALA A 16 11.05 6.13 -67.03
C ALA A 16 11.76 5.19 -68.03
N HIS A 17 11.81 3.90 -67.70
CA HIS A 17 11.42 2.76 -68.59
C HIS A 17 11.53 1.42 -67.85
N GLY A 18 10.54 0.67 -67.95
CA GLY A 18 10.06 -0.53 -67.52
C GLY A 18 10.77 -1.83 -67.93
N SER A 19 10.58 -2.86 -67.17
CA SER A 19 10.43 -4.25 -67.62
C SER A 19 9.89 -5.07 -66.47
N GLU A 20 8.74 -5.71 -66.72
CA GLU A 20 8.13 -6.73 -65.87
C GLU A 20 9.02 -7.96 -65.75
N ARG A 21 9.26 -8.43 -64.55
CA ARG A 21 9.50 -9.84 -64.25
C ARG A 21 8.67 -10.27 -63.06
N LYS A 22 7.81 -11.23 -63.34
CA LYS A 22 7.13 -12.04 -62.31
C LYS A 22 8.19 -12.85 -61.60
N GLU A 23 8.31 -12.74 -60.32
CA GLU A 23 8.97 -13.72 -59.47
C GLU A 23 8.02 -14.15 -58.33
N ASP A 24 7.91 -15.40 -58.27
CA ASP A 24 7.34 -16.41 -57.42
C ASP A 24 7.10 -15.99 -55.96
N LEU A 25 5.85 -16.18 -55.53
CA LEU A 25 5.42 -16.08 -54.15
C LEU A 25 5.89 -17.31 -53.37
N GLY A 26 7.05 -17.20 -52.73
CA GLY A 26 7.53 -18.15 -51.74
C GLY A 26 6.62 -18.18 -50.50
N SER A 27 6.25 -19.36 -50.06
CA SER A 27 5.49 -19.71 -48.86
C SER A 27 5.92 -18.93 -47.59
N PRO A 28 4.98 -18.65 -46.68
CA PRO A 28 5.30 -17.99 -45.43
C PRO A 28 6.18 -18.86 -44.53
N ALA A 29 7.27 -18.26 -44.05
CA ALA A 29 8.17 -18.86 -43.08
C ALA A 29 7.41 -19.30 -41.83
N LYS A 30 7.73 -20.50 -41.39
CA LYS A 30 7.21 -21.14 -40.19
C LYS A 30 7.38 -20.24 -38.97
N ASP A 31 6.27 -19.97 -38.30
CA ASP A 31 6.21 -19.44 -36.94
C ASP A 31 7.24 -20.10 -36.03
N ASN A 32 8.24 -19.33 -35.66
CA ASN A 32 9.17 -19.71 -34.61
C ASN A 32 8.44 -19.43 -33.28
N LYS A 33 7.60 -20.38 -32.83
CA LYS A 33 7.04 -20.38 -31.49
C LYS A 33 8.20 -20.40 -30.52
N LEU A 34 8.52 -19.22 -29.98
CA LEU A 34 9.23 -19.10 -28.71
C LEU A 34 8.46 -19.95 -27.70
N LYS A 35 9.07 -21.06 -27.29
CA LYS A 35 8.54 -21.92 -26.22
C LYS A 35 8.39 -21.03 -24.99
N GLY A 36 7.13 -20.65 -24.67
CA GLY A 36 6.82 -19.86 -23.49
C GLY A 36 7.31 -20.60 -22.25
N GLN A 37 8.14 -19.94 -21.47
CA GLN A 37 8.35 -20.35 -20.09
C GLN A 37 6.99 -20.35 -19.39
N PRO A 38 6.72 -21.28 -18.46
CA PRO A 38 5.44 -21.32 -17.77
C PRO A 38 5.23 -20.00 -17.04
N VAL A 39 4.11 -19.33 -17.33
CA VAL A 39 3.67 -18.14 -16.60
C VAL A 39 3.60 -18.55 -15.13
N SER A 40 4.38 -17.90 -14.24
CA SER A 40 4.39 -18.21 -12.82
C SER A 40 2.95 -18.17 -12.25
N THR A 41 2.58 -19.17 -11.48
CA THR A 41 1.25 -19.22 -10.89
C THR A 41 1.08 -18.07 -9.86
N ILE A 42 -0.17 -17.76 -9.49
CA ILE A 42 -0.42 -16.77 -8.42
C ILE A 42 0.21 -17.23 -7.10
N GLY A 43 0.27 -18.55 -6.86
CA GLY A 43 0.92 -19.14 -5.69
C GLY A 43 2.41 -18.85 -5.65
N ASP A 44 3.13 -19.08 -6.76
CA ASP A 44 4.56 -18.80 -6.90
C ASP A 44 4.83 -17.30 -6.65
N ARG A 45 4.04 -16.43 -7.29
CA ARG A 45 4.14 -14.97 -7.09
C ARG A 45 3.99 -14.55 -5.62
N LYS A 46 3.06 -15.17 -4.88
CA LYS A 46 2.86 -14.85 -3.46
C LYS A 46 4.02 -15.34 -2.58
N ALA A 47 4.64 -16.46 -2.91
CA ALA A 47 5.85 -16.94 -2.24
C ALA A 47 7.03 -15.99 -2.48
N ASP A 48 7.26 -15.55 -3.73
CA ASP A 48 8.29 -14.58 -4.10
C ASP A 48 8.10 -13.25 -3.35
N HIS A 49 6.87 -12.74 -3.28
CA HIS A 49 6.55 -11.51 -2.54
C HIS A 49 6.95 -11.61 -1.06
N ILE A 50 6.64 -12.73 -0.38
CA ILE A 50 7.03 -12.94 1.02
C ILE A 50 8.55 -13.00 1.14
N ALA A 51 9.23 -13.76 0.28
CA ALA A 51 10.68 -13.91 0.32
C ALA A 51 11.40 -12.57 0.10
N LEU A 52 11.03 -11.81 -0.93
CA LEU A 52 11.61 -10.50 -1.24
C LEU A 52 11.33 -9.47 -0.14
N CYS A 53 10.08 -9.40 0.36
CA CYS A 53 9.70 -8.46 1.41
C CYS A 53 10.34 -8.78 2.78
N SER A 54 10.90 -9.97 2.95
CA SER A 54 11.64 -10.36 4.16
C SER A 54 13.10 -9.88 4.16
N THR A 55 13.54 -9.19 3.11
CA THR A 55 14.91 -8.69 2.94
C THR A 55 14.93 -7.19 2.66
N ASP A 56 16.11 -6.56 2.73
CA ASP A 56 16.29 -5.15 2.33
C ASP A 56 16.41 -4.97 0.81
N ALA A 57 16.41 -6.06 0.04
CA ALA A 57 16.61 -6.03 -1.42
C ALA A 57 15.55 -5.21 -2.19
N VAL A 58 14.39 -5.00 -1.58
CA VAL A 58 13.26 -4.26 -2.16
C VAL A 58 12.88 -3.01 -1.35
N ALA A 59 13.78 -2.54 -0.48
CA ALA A 59 13.62 -1.22 0.15
C ALA A 59 13.75 -0.10 -0.88
N PHE A 60 13.15 1.06 -0.59
CA PHE A 60 13.46 2.28 -1.33
C PHE A 60 14.95 2.59 -1.25
N LYS A 61 15.58 3.07 -2.34
CA LYS A 61 17.03 3.27 -2.43
C LYS A 61 17.46 4.65 -1.93
N SER A 62 16.73 5.68 -2.30
CA SER A 62 17.05 7.08 -2.00
C SER A 62 15.91 7.84 -1.30
N LYS A 63 14.72 7.28 -1.27
CA LYS A 63 13.54 7.91 -0.68
C LYS A 63 13.25 7.33 0.69
N SER A 64 13.07 8.20 1.69
CA SER A 64 12.60 7.85 3.04
C SER A 64 11.11 8.14 3.21
N THR A 65 10.55 7.77 4.35
CA THR A 65 9.19 8.14 4.77
C THR A 65 9.03 9.63 5.09
N LEU A 66 10.13 10.33 5.29
CA LEU A 66 10.23 11.69 5.84
C LEU A 66 9.71 11.84 7.29
N PHE A 67 9.53 10.75 8.05
CA PHE A 67 9.26 10.85 9.49
C PHE A 67 10.45 11.43 10.26
N GLU A 68 11.67 11.30 9.78
CA GLU A 68 12.87 11.95 10.34
C GLU A 68 12.80 13.48 10.27
N ALA A 69 12.00 14.05 9.36
CA ALA A 69 11.77 15.47 9.25
C ALA A 69 10.70 16.02 10.24
N VAL A 70 10.08 15.15 11.03
CA VAL A 70 9.14 15.53 12.10
C VAL A 70 9.89 15.55 13.43
N ARG A 71 10.03 16.74 14.02
CA ARG A 71 10.62 16.95 15.35
C ARG A 71 9.50 17.09 16.37
N ILE A 72 9.44 16.17 17.32
CA ILE A 72 8.49 16.22 18.44
C ILE A 72 9.09 17.11 19.51
N VAL A 73 8.33 18.09 20.00
CA VAL A 73 8.81 18.99 21.06
C VAL A 73 8.64 18.32 22.42
N HIS A 74 9.72 18.28 23.19
CA HIS A 74 9.74 17.67 24.52
C HIS A 74 9.01 18.52 25.54
N ASN A 75 8.12 17.92 26.32
CA ASN A 75 7.51 18.49 27.49
C ASN A 75 8.25 18.00 28.75
N ALA A 76 9.08 18.88 29.36
CA ALA A 76 9.85 18.53 30.55
C ALA A 76 9.00 18.46 31.83
N LEU A 77 7.74 18.96 31.78
CA LEU A 77 6.81 18.97 32.92
C LEU A 77 5.45 18.40 32.46
N PRO A 78 5.34 17.08 32.23
CA PRO A 78 4.14 16.48 31.63
C PRO A 78 2.92 16.49 32.54
N GLU A 79 3.09 16.62 33.87
CA GLU A 79 2.00 16.60 34.89
C GLU A 79 1.10 15.35 34.71
N LEU A 80 1.70 14.20 34.40
CA LEU A 80 1.04 12.98 34.02
C LEU A 80 1.85 11.76 34.48
N SER A 81 1.19 10.76 35.06
CA SER A 81 1.80 9.47 35.36
C SER A 81 1.78 8.56 34.12
N ALA A 82 2.75 7.66 33.99
CA ALA A 82 2.87 6.75 32.84
C ALA A 82 1.65 5.80 32.71
N ASP A 83 1.03 5.43 33.81
CA ASP A 83 -0.18 4.57 33.86
C ASP A 83 -1.48 5.33 33.50
N GLU A 84 -1.47 6.66 33.49
CA GLU A 84 -2.58 7.49 33.02
C GLU A 84 -2.62 7.64 31.49
N VAL A 85 -1.55 7.24 30.79
CA VAL A 85 -1.49 7.32 29.31
C VAL A 85 -2.41 6.27 28.70
N ASP A 86 -3.43 6.70 27.94
CA ASP A 86 -4.37 5.83 27.21
C ASP A 86 -4.29 6.02 25.69
N PRO A 87 -3.57 5.15 24.96
CA PRO A 87 -3.52 5.18 23.49
C PRO A 87 -4.72 4.49 22.83
N SER A 88 -5.73 4.06 23.57
CA SER A 88 -6.85 3.31 23.00
C SER A 88 -7.71 4.14 22.05
N ILE A 89 -8.31 3.47 21.04
CA ILE A 89 -9.17 4.12 20.05
C ILE A 89 -10.31 3.19 19.64
N SER A 90 -11.45 3.76 19.25
CA SER A 90 -12.53 3.02 18.59
C SER A 90 -12.52 3.32 17.08
N LEU A 91 -12.43 2.27 16.26
CA LEU A 91 -12.46 2.33 14.81
C LEU A 91 -13.40 1.26 14.26
N PHE A 92 -14.24 1.61 13.29
CA PHE A 92 -15.14 0.69 12.59
C PHE A 92 -15.95 -0.21 13.56
N GLY A 93 -16.43 0.38 14.68
CA GLY A 93 -17.19 -0.34 15.69
C GLY A 93 -16.38 -1.25 16.62
N ARG A 94 -15.05 -1.25 16.53
CA ARG A 94 -14.15 -2.04 17.39
C ARG A 94 -13.29 -1.13 18.26
N ARG A 95 -13.09 -1.52 19.54
CA ARG A 95 -12.11 -0.85 20.41
C ARG A 95 -10.75 -1.49 20.23
N LEU A 96 -9.75 -0.69 19.90
CA LEU A 96 -8.35 -1.08 19.86
C LEU A 96 -7.62 -0.59 21.11
N ARG A 97 -6.67 -1.37 21.60
CA ARG A 97 -5.81 -1.03 22.72
C ARG A 97 -4.85 0.13 22.39
N ALA A 98 -4.41 0.19 21.14
CA ALA A 98 -3.60 1.25 20.58
C ALA A 98 -3.95 1.46 19.08
N PRO A 99 -3.64 2.61 18.47
CA PRO A 99 -3.94 2.91 17.07
C PRO A 99 -2.97 2.18 16.12
N ILE A 100 -2.81 0.87 16.31
CA ILE A 100 -1.84 0.03 15.63
C ILE A 100 -2.57 -1.02 14.79
N PHE A 101 -2.12 -1.19 13.54
CA PHE A 101 -2.53 -2.26 12.64
C PHE A 101 -1.35 -3.14 12.26
N ILE A 102 -1.54 -4.46 12.22
CA ILE A 102 -0.72 -5.33 11.39
C ILE A 102 -1.26 -5.18 9.97
N ALA A 103 -0.50 -4.49 9.11
CA ALA A 103 -0.97 -4.10 7.79
C ALA A 103 -1.07 -5.28 6.82
N ALA A 104 -1.88 -5.11 5.77
CA ALA A 104 -2.13 -6.11 4.74
C ALA A 104 -0.82 -6.55 4.04
N MET A 105 -0.57 -7.85 3.95
CA MET A 105 0.63 -8.41 3.32
C MET A 105 0.33 -9.52 2.32
N THR A 106 -0.24 -10.65 2.75
CA THR A 106 -0.31 -11.87 1.95
C THR A 106 -1.60 -12.65 2.12
N GLY A 107 -1.78 -13.71 1.32
CA GLY A 107 -2.91 -14.65 1.36
C GLY A 107 -2.94 -15.54 0.13
N GLY A 108 -3.73 -16.62 0.14
CA GLY A 108 -3.96 -17.49 -1.01
C GLY A 108 -2.96 -18.63 -1.20
N THR A 109 -2.06 -18.87 -0.24
CA THR A 109 -1.19 -20.05 -0.20
C THR A 109 -1.15 -20.60 1.23
N GLU A 110 -0.76 -21.86 1.42
CA GLU A 110 -0.65 -22.47 2.75
C GLU A 110 0.38 -21.74 3.62
N HIS A 111 1.51 -21.31 3.05
CA HIS A 111 2.51 -20.53 3.77
C HIS A 111 1.95 -19.17 4.22
N ALA A 112 1.25 -18.46 3.33
CA ALA A 112 0.57 -17.22 3.66
C ALA A 112 -0.53 -17.40 4.72
N SER A 113 -1.24 -18.53 4.66
CA SER A 113 -2.27 -18.89 5.67
C SER A 113 -1.66 -19.01 7.07
N ARG A 114 -0.50 -19.66 7.21
CA ARG A 114 0.20 -19.76 8.50
C ARG A 114 0.59 -18.37 9.03
N ILE A 115 1.17 -17.52 8.21
CA ILE A 115 1.50 -16.14 8.58
C ILE A 115 0.25 -15.38 9.03
N ASN A 116 -0.83 -15.45 8.27
CA ASN A 116 -2.08 -14.77 8.59
C ASN A 116 -2.68 -15.27 9.91
N ARG A 117 -2.68 -16.59 10.16
CA ARG A 117 -3.16 -17.16 11.42
C ARG A 117 -2.37 -16.63 12.62
N GLU A 118 -1.04 -16.70 12.57
CA GLU A 118 -0.19 -16.24 13.67
C GLU A 118 -0.37 -14.74 13.94
N LEU A 119 -0.25 -13.91 12.89
CA LEU A 119 -0.32 -12.47 13.06
C LEU A 119 -1.72 -11.98 13.44
N SER A 120 -2.78 -12.57 12.90
CA SER A 120 -4.16 -12.23 13.30
C SER A 120 -4.50 -12.67 14.72
N ALA A 121 -3.92 -13.80 15.19
CA ALA A 121 -4.05 -14.21 16.58
C ALA A 121 -3.38 -13.19 17.52
N ILE A 122 -2.14 -12.77 17.20
CA ILE A 122 -1.44 -11.73 17.96
C ILE A 122 -2.24 -10.43 17.97
N ALA A 123 -2.76 -9.99 16.81
CA ALA A 123 -3.57 -8.78 16.72
C ALA A 123 -4.83 -8.87 17.59
N ALA A 124 -5.52 -10.01 17.58
CA ALA A 124 -6.71 -10.26 18.41
C ALA A 124 -6.37 -10.24 19.91
N ASP A 125 -5.29 -10.91 20.32
CA ASP A 125 -4.88 -11.03 21.73
C ASP A 125 -4.35 -9.70 22.28
N ARG A 126 -3.71 -8.87 21.44
CA ARG A 126 -3.21 -7.54 21.82
C ARG A 126 -4.22 -6.42 21.63
N GLY A 127 -5.37 -6.68 20.99
CA GLY A 127 -6.36 -5.65 20.68
C GLY A 127 -5.89 -4.66 19.63
N TYR A 128 -5.17 -5.14 18.60
CA TYR A 128 -4.78 -4.35 17.42
C TYR A 128 -5.66 -4.68 16.21
N GLY A 129 -5.59 -3.84 15.16
CA GLY A 129 -6.24 -4.15 13.90
C GLY A 129 -5.40 -5.09 13.01
N PHE A 130 -6.06 -5.82 12.11
CA PHE A 130 -5.41 -6.71 11.15
C PHE A 130 -5.97 -6.51 9.74
N GLY A 131 -5.10 -6.34 8.75
CA GLY A 131 -5.44 -6.27 7.34
C GLY A 131 -5.10 -7.54 6.58
N LEU A 132 -6.07 -8.12 5.86
CA LEU A 132 -5.82 -9.21 4.93
C LEU A 132 -5.04 -8.73 3.72
N GLY A 133 -4.14 -9.55 3.19
CA GLY A 133 -3.60 -9.36 1.86
C GLY A 133 -4.69 -9.48 0.79
N SER A 134 -4.38 -9.07 -0.45
CA SER A 134 -5.37 -9.10 -1.54
C SER A 134 -6.06 -10.46 -1.66
N GLN A 135 -7.40 -10.44 -1.64
CA GLN A 135 -8.28 -11.60 -1.78
C GLN A 135 -8.49 -12.02 -3.25
N ARG A 136 -7.77 -11.42 -4.21
CA ARG A 136 -7.80 -11.77 -5.65
C ARG A 136 -7.67 -13.29 -5.92
N PRO A 137 -6.87 -14.09 -5.16
CA PRO A 137 -6.82 -15.54 -5.36
C PRO A 137 -8.17 -16.23 -5.22
N ILE A 138 -9.06 -15.80 -4.33
CA ILE A 138 -10.40 -16.39 -4.12
C ILE A 138 -11.24 -16.29 -5.39
N LEU A 139 -11.08 -15.22 -6.19
CA LEU A 139 -11.85 -15.01 -7.42
C LEU A 139 -11.49 -16.01 -8.53
N ARG A 140 -10.29 -16.61 -8.44
CA ARG A 140 -9.80 -17.59 -9.43
C ARG A 140 -9.98 -19.03 -8.94
N ASP A 141 -9.84 -19.26 -7.65
CA ASP A 141 -9.96 -20.56 -7.01
C ASP A 141 -10.62 -20.39 -5.64
N ALA A 142 -11.88 -20.79 -5.53
CA ALA A 142 -12.62 -20.74 -4.29
C ALA A 142 -12.02 -21.66 -3.20
N ALA A 143 -11.23 -22.67 -3.57
CA ALA A 143 -10.59 -23.60 -2.63
C ALA A 143 -9.55 -22.90 -1.73
N VAL A 144 -8.99 -21.75 -2.15
CA VAL A 144 -8.04 -21.00 -1.32
C VAL A 144 -8.71 -20.07 -0.30
N ALA A 145 -10.03 -19.91 -0.34
CA ALA A 145 -10.76 -19.04 0.59
C ALA A 145 -10.48 -19.32 2.08
N PRO A 146 -10.32 -20.58 2.55
CA PRO A 146 -9.98 -20.85 3.95
C PRO A 146 -8.65 -20.21 4.40
N THR A 147 -7.73 -19.87 3.50
CA THR A 147 -6.47 -19.20 3.83
C THR A 147 -6.66 -17.75 4.29
N PHE A 148 -7.86 -17.20 4.13
CA PHE A 148 -8.27 -15.86 4.55
C PHE A 148 -9.25 -15.89 5.74
N ASP A 149 -9.77 -17.04 6.16
CA ASP A 149 -10.76 -17.20 7.25
C ASP A 149 -10.09 -17.07 8.64
N VAL A 150 -9.34 -15.98 8.86
CA VAL A 150 -8.51 -15.82 10.07
C VAL A 150 -9.31 -15.79 11.36
N ARG A 151 -10.55 -15.29 11.38
CA ARG A 151 -11.41 -15.33 12.58
C ARG A 151 -11.75 -16.75 13.03
N LYS A 152 -11.85 -17.70 12.09
CA LYS A 152 -12.18 -19.09 12.37
C LYS A 152 -10.95 -19.95 12.64
N THR A 153 -9.78 -19.53 12.13
CA THR A 153 -8.61 -20.40 12.05
C THR A 153 -7.42 -19.95 12.90
N ASN A 154 -7.43 -18.71 13.46
CA ASN A 154 -6.28 -18.17 14.18
C ASN A 154 -6.11 -18.76 15.61
N GLY A 155 -7.13 -19.41 16.16
CA GLY A 155 -7.08 -20.08 17.48
C GLY A 155 -7.12 -19.13 18.68
N SER A 156 -7.20 -17.82 18.49
CA SER A 156 -7.34 -16.87 19.59
C SER A 156 -8.74 -16.89 20.19
N PRO A 157 -8.90 -16.88 21.51
CA PRO A 157 -10.19 -16.69 22.17
C PRO A 157 -10.79 -15.30 21.87
N ASN A 158 -9.95 -14.35 21.46
CA ASN A 158 -10.32 -12.98 21.14
C ASN A 158 -10.61 -12.75 19.63
N ALA A 159 -10.59 -13.82 18.80
CA ALA A 159 -10.75 -13.72 17.35
C ALA A 159 -12.00 -12.94 16.91
N LYS A 160 -13.11 -13.05 17.66
CA LYS A 160 -14.37 -12.32 17.40
C LYS A 160 -14.26 -10.81 17.61
N ASN A 161 -13.32 -10.36 18.44
CA ASN A 161 -13.09 -8.95 18.75
C ASN A 161 -12.09 -8.28 17.80
N LEU A 162 -11.41 -9.08 16.97
CA LEU A 162 -10.43 -8.60 16.00
C LEU A 162 -11.06 -7.57 15.05
N LEU A 163 -10.47 -6.38 14.93
CA LEU A 163 -10.78 -5.48 13.84
C LEU A 163 -10.11 -6.01 12.56
N LEU A 164 -10.92 -6.49 11.62
CA LEU A 164 -10.46 -7.16 10.41
C LEU A 164 -10.79 -6.33 9.16
N LEU A 165 -9.77 -6.02 8.36
CA LEU A 165 -9.92 -5.34 7.08
C LEU A 165 -9.80 -6.35 5.93
N GLY A 166 -10.86 -6.46 5.10
CA GLY A 166 -10.80 -7.13 3.80
C GLY A 166 -9.99 -6.32 2.80
N ASN A 167 -9.59 -6.93 1.66
CA ASN A 167 -8.71 -6.24 0.70
C ASN A 167 -8.84 -6.81 -0.71
N LEU A 168 -9.08 -5.94 -1.70
CA LEU A 168 -9.09 -6.29 -3.12
C LEU A 168 -8.55 -5.14 -3.96
N GLY A 169 -7.93 -5.46 -5.11
CA GLY A 169 -7.46 -4.46 -6.07
C GLY A 169 -8.60 -3.75 -6.79
N MET A 170 -8.42 -2.47 -7.09
CA MET A 170 -9.44 -1.62 -7.72
C MET A 170 -9.91 -2.21 -9.06
N VAL A 171 -9.00 -2.69 -9.91
CA VAL A 171 -9.36 -3.27 -11.22
C VAL A 171 -10.29 -4.47 -11.04
N GLN A 172 -9.94 -5.41 -10.15
CA GLN A 172 -10.78 -6.58 -9.87
C GLN A 172 -12.09 -6.20 -9.17
N ALA A 173 -12.08 -5.14 -8.37
CA ALA A 173 -13.28 -4.66 -7.69
C ALA A 173 -14.28 -4.04 -8.68
N VAL A 174 -13.80 -3.34 -9.73
CA VAL A 174 -14.64 -2.84 -10.83
C VAL A 174 -15.31 -3.99 -11.58
N GLU A 175 -14.55 -5.05 -11.88
CA GLU A 175 -15.08 -6.24 -12.57
C GLU A 175 -16.10 -7.02 -11.73
N LEU A 176 -15.84 -7.14 -10.42
CA LEU A 176 -16.66 -7.93 -9.50
C LEU A 176 -18.00 -7.26 -9.14
N GLY A 177 -18.01 -5.93 -9.09
CA GLY A 177 -19.19 -5.16 -8.68
C GLY A 177 -19.55 -5.29 -7.20
N VAL A 178 -20.59 -4.56 -6.80
CA VAL A 178 -20.99 -4.42 -5.37
C VAL A 178 -21.36 -5.75 -4.74
N ASP A 179 -22.17 -6.56 -5.41
CA ASP A 179 -22.67 -7.82 -4.83
C ASP A 179 -21.55 -8.84 -4.64
N GLY A 180 -20.61 -8.93 -5.57
CA GLY A 180 -19.45 -9.76 -5.42
C GLY A 180 -18.51 -9.28 -4.31
N LEU A 181 -18.36 -7.96 -4.15
CA LEU A 181 -17.57 -7.38 -3.06
C LEU A 181 -18.24 -7.60 -1.70
N ARG A 182 -19.58 -7.53 -1.62
CA ARG A 182 -20.33 -7.86 -0.41
C ARG A 182 -20.11 -9.32 -0.03
N ALA A 183 -20.25 -10.25 -0.98
CA ALA A 183 -19.99 -11.66 -0.74
C ALA A 183 -18.54 -11.92 -0.28
N LEU A 184 -17.55 -11.15 -0.77
CA LEU A 184 -16.17 -11.25 -0.34
C LEU A 184 -15.96 -10.75 1.10
N VAL A 185 -16.64 -9.67 1.50
CA VAL A 185 -16.65 -9.14 2.87
C VAL A 185 -17.29 -10.13 3.83
N ASP A 186 -18.48 -10.63 3.49
CA ASP A 186 -19.23 -11.59 4.31
C ASP A 186 -18.45 -12.89 4.48
N ARG A 187 -17.76 -13.35 3.45
CA ARG A 187 -16.97 -14.59 3.46
C ARG A 187 -15.92 -14.62 4.56
N VAL A 188 -15.23 -13.49 4.80
CA VAL A 188 -14.17 -13.37 5.81
C VAL A 188 -14.64 -12.64 7.06
N GLU A 189 -15.91 -12.21 7.09
CA GLU A 189 -16.50 -11.43 8.18
C GLU A 189 -15.71 -10.13 8.46
N ALA A 190 -15.29 -9.41 7.39
CA ALA A 190 -14.52 -8.19 7.53
C ALA A 190 -15.36 -7.03 8.07
N ASP A 191 -14.78 -6.22 8.95
CA ASP A 191 -15.43 -5.01 9.51
C ASP A 191 -15.36 -3.80 8.55
N ALA A 192 -14.42 -3.82 7.59
CA ALA A 192 -14.28 -2.81 6.53
C ALA A 192 -13.55 -3.43 5.33
N LEU A 193 -13.67 -2.80 4.15
CA LEU A 193 -13.02 -3.26 2.92
C LEU A 193 -12.02 -2.22 2.39
N CYS A 194 -10.77 -2.62 2.25
CA CYS A 194 -9.76 -1.88 1.51
C CYS A 194 -9.89 -2.16 0.01
N ILE A 195 -10.07 -1.12 -0.78
CA ILE A 195 -9.89 -1.16 -2.23
C ILE A 195 -8.51 -0.57 -2.53
N HIS A 196 -7.55 -1.43 -2.92
CA HIS A 196 -6.18 -0.95 -3.11
C HIS A 196 -5.93 -0.45 -4.54
N LEU A 197 -5.16 0.64 -4.59
CA LEU A 197 -4.70 1.35 -5.77
C LEU A 197 -3.21 1.06 -5.95
N ASN A 198 -2.81 0.45 -7.05
CA ASN A 198 -1.43 -0.01 -7.27
C ASN A 198 -0.93 0.18 -8.72
N PRO A 199 -1.21 1.33 -9.39
CA PRO A 199 -0.89 1.49 -10.80
C PRO A 199 0.60 1.37 -11.10
N ALA A 200 1.48 1.91 -10.25
CA ALA A 200 2.92 1.84 -10.45
C ALA A 200 3.44 0.39 -10.38
N MET A 201 2.95 -0.39 -9.43
CA MET A 201 3.26 -1.82 -9.30
C MET A 201 2.78 -2.60 -10.52
N GLU A 202 1.51 -2.43 -10.93
CA GLU A 202 0.90 -3.15 -12.06
C GLU A 202 1.60 -2.80 -13.41
N LEU A 203 2.08 -1.56 -13.56
CA LEU A 203 2.83 -1.16 -14.76
C LEU A 203 4.16 -1.90 -14.92
N VAL A 204 4.80 -2.29 -13.84
CA VAL A 204 6.08 -3.03 -13.85
C VAL A 204 5.84 -4.54 -13.81
N GLN A 205 4.73 -4.99 -13.23
CA GLN A 205 4.40 -6.41 -13.11
C GLN A 205 4.23 -7.08 -14.49
N PRO A 206 4.97 -8.16 -14.78
CA PRO A 206 4.72 -8.96 -15.98
C PRO A 206 3.26 -9.43 -16.06
N GLY A 207 2.55 -9.05 -17.12
CA GLY A 207 1.12 -9.34 -17.26
C GLY A 207 0.21 -8.60 -16.27
N GLY A 208 0.67 -7.50 -15.67
CA GLY A 208 -0.14 -6.67 -14.78
C GLY A 208 -1.23 -5.89 -15.50
N ASP A 209 -2.17 -5.38 -14.74
CA ASP A 209 -3.30 -4.60 -15.24
C ASP A 209 -2.83 -3.27 -15.86
N ARG A 210 -3.51 -2.82 -16.94
CA ARG A 210 -3.16 -1.58 -17.68
C ARG A 210 -4.31 -0.61 -17.80
N ASP A 211 -5.52 -1.01 -17.48
CA ASP A 211 -6.70 -0.14 -17.48
C ASP A 211 -7.16 0.13 -16.05
N PHE A 212 -7.02 1.38 -15.63
CA PHE A 212 -7.36 1.83 -14.28
C PHE A 212 -8.60 2.74 -14.26
N ARG A 213 -9.41 2.71 -15.33
CA ARG A 213 -10.65 3.49 -15.41
C ARG A 213 -11.75 2.90 -14.53
N GLY A 214 -12.73 3.73 -14.17
CA GLY A 214 -13.91 3.33 -13.40
C GLY A 214 -13.72 3.36 -11.88
N GLY A 215 -12.50 3.57 -11.34
CA GLY A 215 -12.26 3.52 -9.91
C GLY A 215 -13.05 4.53 -9.10
N LEU A 216 -13.20 5.79 -9.55
CA LEU A 216 -13.99 6.79 -8.81
C LEU A 216 -15.47 6.44 -8.77
N ALA A 217 -16.06 6.01 -9.90
CA ALA A 217 -17.46 5.57 -9.95
C ALA A 217 -17.69 4.33 -9.06
N LEU A 218 -16.71 3.42 -9.00
CA LEU A 218 -16.76 2.29 -8.06
C LEU A 218 -16.81 2.79 -6.62
N PHE A 219 -15.90 3.69 -6.20
CA PHE A 219 -15.89 4.21 -4.83
C PHE A 219 -17.21 4.90 -4.48
N GLU A 220 -17.77 5.74 -5.36
CA GLU A 220 -19.07 6.38 -5.17
C GLU A 220 -20.18 5.34 -4.92
N THR A 221 -20.22 4.30 -5.73
CA THR A 221 -21.21 3.22 -5.59
C THR A 221 -21.00 2.42 -4.29
N LEU A 222 -19.75 2.08 -3.95
CA LEU A 222 -19.45 1.28 -2.77
C LEU A 222 -19.76 2.03 -1.47
N VAL A 223 -19.41 3.30 -1.38
CA VAL A 223 -19.72 4.14 -0.20
C VAL A 223 -21.21 4.17 0.08
N ALA A 224 -22.02 4.21 -0.99
CA ALA A 224 -23.48 4.25 -0.87
C ALA A 224 -24.13 2.89 -0.56
N SER A 225 -23.49 1.75 -0.90
CA SER A 225 -24.23 0.49 -0.99
C SER A 225 -23.56 -0.75 -0.44
N LEU A 226 -22.27 -0.72 -0.06
CA LEU A 226 -21.55 -1.94 0.37
C LEU A 226 -22.02 -2.46 1.73
N GLY A 227 -22.42 -1.57 2.66
CA GLY A 227 -22.89 -1.94 4.00
C GLY A 227 -21.79 -1.98 5.07
N VAL A 228 -20.51 -1.90 4.68
CA VAL A 228 -19.35 -1.73 5.57
C VAL A 228 -18.50 -0.55 5.12
N PRO A 229 -17.69 0.06 6.01
CA PRO A 229 -16.77 1.13 5.63
C PRO A 229 -15.84 0.73 4.48
N VAL A 230 -15.67 1.64 3.50
CA VAL A 230 -14.77 1.46 2.35
C VAL A 230 -13.54 2.32 2.54
N ILE A 231 -12.37 1.70 2.46
CA ILE A 231 -11.06 2.34 2.64
C ILE A 231 -10.35 2.41 1.29
N ALA A 232 -10.10 3.61 0.78
CA ALA A 232 -9.22 3.77 -0.37
C ALA A 232 -7.75 3.64 0.09
N LYS A 233 -7.08 2.58 -0.36
CA LYS A 233 -5.71 2.26 0.05
C LYS A 233 -4.75 2.33 -1.13
N GLU A 234 -3.63 3.02 -0.97
CA GLU A 234 -2.52 2.90 -1.90
C GLU A 234 -1.60 1.72 -1.50
N THR A 235 -0.61 1.40 -2.33
CA THR A 235 0.25 0.22 -2.17
C THR A 235 1.74 0.56 -2.31
N GLY A 236 2.23 1.53 -1.54
CA GLY A 236 3.66 1.87 -1.43
C GLY A 236 4.09 3.13 -2.18
N CYS A 237 3.18 3.80 -2.91
CA CYS A 237 3.47 5.05 -3.60
C CYS A 237 2.72 6.28 -3.04
N GLY A 238 1.86 6.10 -2.04
CA GLY A 238 1.18 7.17 -1.32
C GLY A 238 0.06 7.87 -2.09
N LEU A 239 -0.85 8.47 -1.35
CA LEU A 239 -1.94 9.28 -1.88
C LEU A 239 -1.51 10.75 -1.93
N SER A 240 -1.64 11.38 -3.09
CA SER A 240 -1.45 12.82 -3.22
C SER A 240 -2.72 13.58 -2.82
N ARG A 241 -2.58 14.88 -2.49
CA ARG A 241 -3.71 15.75 -2.16
C ARG A 241 -4.77 15.80 -3.26
N SER A 242 -4.37 15.79 -4.53
CA SER A 242 -5.31 15.82 -5.66
C SER A 242 -6.14 14.53 -5.75
N VAL A 243 -5.52 13.36 -5.53
CA VAL A 243 -6.23 12.08 -5.45
C VAL A 243 -7.14 12.07 -4.22
N ALA A 244 -6.66 12.54 -3.07
CA ALA A 244 -7.44 12.65 -1.84
C ALA A 244 -8.72 13.50 -2.06
N LYS A 245 -8.60 14.68 -2.67
CA LYS A 245 -9.77 15.51 -3.02
C LYS A 245 -10.77 14.76 -3.90
N ARG A 246 -10.30 14.06 -4.94
CA ARG A 246 -11.18 13.29 -5.84
C ARG A 246 -11.92 12.17 -5.10
N LEU A 247 -11.22 11.45 -4.21
CA LEU A 247 -11.83 10.40 -3.38
C LEU A 247 -12.86 10.99 -2.40
N LYS A 248 -12.54 12.12 -1.76
CA LYS A 248 -13.46 12.80 -0.85
C LYS A 248 -14.73 13.28 -1.56
N ASN A 249 -14.60 13.80 -2.78
CA ASN A 249 -15.71 14.30 -3.59
C ASN A 249 -16.73 13.20 -3.97
N VAL A 250 -16.30 11.94 -4.06
CA VAL A 250 -17.20 10.79 -4.29
C VAL A 250 -17.62 10.10 -2.98
N GLY A 251 -17.43 10.76 -1.82
CA GLY A 251 -17.95 10.32 -0.53
C GLY A 251 -17.03 9.41 0.28
N VAL A 252 -15.81 9.10 -0.19
CA VAL A 252 -14.86 8.30 0.60
C VAL A 252 -14.49 9.04 1.89
N SER A 253 -14.69 8.39 3.03
CA SER A 253 -14.40 8.92 4.37
C SER A 253 -13.17 8.28 5.03
N HIS A 254 -12.66 7.18 4.48
CA HIS A 254 -11.58 6.41 5.08
C HIS A 254 -10.48 6.09 4.06
N VAL A 255 -9.23 6.32 4.44
CA VAL A 255 -8.08 6.09 3.56
C VAL A 255 -6.93 5.41 4.30
N ASP A 256 -6.12 4.63 3.55
CA ASP A 256 -4.82 4.14 3.97
C ASP A 256 -3.77 4.65 2.97
N VAL A 257 -2.88 5.50 3.43
CA VAL A 257 -1.98 6.23 2.53
C VAL A 257 -0.93 5.35 1.86
N SER A 258 -0.46 4.31 2.53
CA SER A 258 0.59 3.40 2.06
C SER A 258 1.69 4.11 1.25
N GLY A 259 2.38 5.03 1.94
CA GLY A 259 3.32 5.93 1.31
C GLY A 259 4.67 5.30 0.97
N ALA A 260 5.49 6.05 0.24
CA ALA A 260 6.85 5.69 -0.14
C ALA A 260 7.82 5.83 1.05
N GLY A 261 8.89 5.02 1.04
CA GLY A 261 9.97 5.06 2.05
C GLY A 261 10.14 3.77 2.85
N GLY A 262 9.29 2.76 2.63
CA GLY A 262 9.43 1.42 3.21
C GLY A 262 9.81 0.37 2.16
N THR A 263 8.91 -0.58 1.88
CA THR A 263 9.06 -1.55 0.79
C THR A 263 8.62 -0.93 -0.53
N SER A 264 9.49 -0.94 -1.54
CA SER A 264 9.11 -0.58 -2.91
C SER A 264 8.44 -1.77 -3.60
N TRP A 265 7.12 -1.69 -3.79
CA TRP A 265 6.40 -2.71 -4.57
C TRP A 265 6.77 -2.69 -6.06
N VAL A 266 7.17 -1.52 -6.58
CA VAL A 266 7.83 -1.41 -7.90
C VAL A 266 9.12 -2.22 -7.90
N GLY A 267 9.94 -2.10 -6.85
CA GLY A 267 11.16 -2.88 -6.68
C GLY A 267 10.91 -4.39 -6.60
N VAL A 268 9.85 -4.81 -5.91
CA VAL A 268 9.43 -6.23 -5.84
C VAL A 268 9.14 -6.77 -7.24
N GLU A 269 8.31 -6.07 -8.03
CA GLU A 269 7.97 -6.52 -9.39
C GLU A 269 9.15 -6.38 -10.36
N THR A 270 10.06 -5.41 -10.12
CA THR A 270 11.32 -5.31 -10.88
C THR A 270 12.17 -6.56 -10.69
N LYS A 271 12.36 -7.00 -9.45
CA LYS A 271 13.12 -8.23 -9.16
C LYS A 271 12.50 -9.45 -9.83
N ARG A 272 11.18 -9.56 -9.78
CA ARG A 272 10.46 -10.65 -10.45
C ARG A 272 10.57 -10.59 -11.98
N ALA A 273 10.52 -9.38 -12.56
CA ALA A 273 10.73 -9.20 -14.00
C ALA A 273 12.16 -9.60 -14.41
N GLU A 274 13.18 -9.28 -13.59
CA GLU A 274 14.57 -9.74 -13.77
C GLU A 274 14.65 -11.27 -13.80
N GLU A 275 14.01 -11.96 -12.84
CA GLU A 275 14.01 -13.42 -12.71
C GLU A 275 13.38 -14.13 -13.90
N VAL A 276 12.29 -13.57 -14.46
CA VAL A 276 11.63 -14.17 -15.64
C VAL A 276 12.19 -13.66 -16.98
N GLY A 277 13.21 -12.80 -16.95
CA GLY A 277 13.88 -12.29 -18.15
C GLY A 277 13.07 -11.23 -18.92
N ASP A 278 12.04 -10.61 -18.30
CA ASP A 278 11.28 -9.49 -18.87
C ASP A 278 12.08 -8.18 -18.76
N GLN A 279 13.02 -7.99 -19.68
CA GLN A 279 13.93 -6.83 -19.68
C GLN A 279 13.20 -5.48 -19.77
N PRO A 280 12.14 -5.29 -20.60
CA PRO A 280 11.40 -4.03 -20.62
C PRO A 280 10.78 -3.68 -19.26
N SER A 281 10.10 -4.63 -18.60
CA SER A 281 9.51 -4.42 -17.26
C SER A 281 10.59 -4.17 -16.21
N ALA A 282 11.70 -4.91 -16.23
CA ALA A 282 12.82 -4.70 -15.32
C ALA A 282 13.45 -3.30 -15.47
N ALA A 283 13.67 -2.83 -16.71
CA ALA A 283 14.23 -1.51 -16.98
C ALA A 283 13.27 -0.38 -16.52
N LEU A 284 11.96 -0.51 -16.80
CA LEU A 284 10.96 0.44 -16.33
C LEU A 284 10.91 0.46 -14.79
N GLY A 285 10.94 -0.70 -14.16
CA GLY A 285 10.92 -0.81 -12.72
C GLY A 285 12.17 -0.23 -12.05
N ALA A 286 13.36 -0.41 -12.64
CA ALA A 286 14.59 0.21 -12.17
C ALA A 286 14.50 1.74 -12.19
N LEU A 287 13.89 2.34 -13.24
CA LEU A 287 13.65 3.78 -13.35
C LEU A 287 12.64 4.28 -12.30
N LEU A 288 11.57 3.53 -12.05
CA LEU A 288 10.48 3.91 -11.16
C LEU A 288 10.65 3.37 -9.72
N TRP A 289 11.80 2.80 -9.37
CA TRP A 289 12.04 2.14 -8.06
C TRP A 289 11.67 3.02 -6.87
N ASP A 290 12.04 4.29 -6.92
CA ASP A 290 11.78 5.27 -5.86
C ASP A 290 10.58 6.20 -6.20
N TRP A 291 9.65 5.74 -7.06
CA TRP A 291 8.44 6.49 -7.38
C TRP A 291 7.48 6.54 -6.19
N GLY A 292 6.89 7.72 -5.94
CA GLY A 292 5.80 7.87 -4.95
C GLY A 292 5.94 9.11 -4.07
N VAL A 293 4.90 9.34 -3.27
CA VAL A 293 4.79 10.37 -2.25
C VAL A 293 5.27 9.77 -0.92
N PRO A 294 6.25 10.37 -0.22
CA PRO A 294 6.69 9.91 1.09
C PRO A 294 5.53 9.79 2.09
N THR A 295 5.59 8.81 2.97
CA THR A 295 4.47 8.51 3.90
C THR A 295 4.05 9.71 4.72
N ALA A 296 5.00 10.44 5.34
CA ALA A 296 4.69 11.62 6.12
C ALA A 296 4.03 12.73 5.28
N ALA A 297 4.50 12.95 4.05
CA ALA A 297 3.91 13.91 3.13
C ALA A 297 2.50 13.50 2.70
N SER A 298 2.29 12.20 2.43
CA SER A 298 0.98 11.66 2.07
C SER A 298 -0.03 11.81 3.21
N VAL A 299 0.38 11.54 4.46
CA VAL A 299 -0.47 11.77 5.65
C VAL A 299 -0.89 13.23 5.75
N MET A 300 0.05 14.18 5.62
CA MET A 300 -0.26 15.62 5.68
C MET A 300 -1.19 16.06 4.55
N ASP A 301 -0.96 15.58 3.33
CA ASP A 301 -1.81 15.86 2.17
C ASP A 301 -3.25 15.41 2.41
N VAL A 302 -3.42 14.18 2.86
CA VAL A 302 -4.73 13.57 3.09
C VAL A 302 -5.43 14.23 4.31
N ALA A 303 -4.69 14.50 5.39
CA ALA A 303 -5.21 15.19 6.57
C ALA A 303 -5.77 16.57 6.22
N SER A 304 -5.13 17.29 5.29
CA SER A 304 -5.59 18.61 4.84
C SER A 304 -6.93 18.58 4.09
N VAL A 305 -7.39 17.41 3.64
CA VAL A 305 -8.67 17.22 2.94
C VAL A 305 -9.81 16.86 3.90
N GLY A 306 -9.51 16.33 5.10
CA GLY A 306 -10.50 16.08 6.15
C GLY A 306 -11.23 14.75 6.02
N PHE A 307 -10.50 13.62 6.01
CA PHE A 307 -11.05 12.28 6.12
C PHE A 307 -11.36 11.94 7.59
N GLU A 308 -12.34 11.07 7.81
CA GLU A 308 -12.70 10.59 9.16
C GLU A 308 -11.63 9.63 9.71
N THR A 309 -11.10 8.76 8.83
CA THR A 309 -10.05 7.82 9.19
C THR A 309 -8.91 7.91 8.18
N ILE A 310 -7.70 8.11 8.71
CA ILE A 310 -6.45 8.10 7.95
C ILE A 310 -5.54 7.07 8.59
N ILE A 311 -5.28 5.98 7.89
CA ILE A 311 -4.32 4.96 8.32
C ILE A 311 -2.98 5.27 7.65
N ALA A 312 -1.93 5.42 8.44
CA ALA A 312 -0.58 5.64 7.94
C ALA A 312 0.14 4.29 7.83
N THR A 313 0.24 3.74 6.61
CA THR A 313 1.12 2.61 6.30
C THR A 313 2.21 3.01 5.30
N GLY A 314 3.20 2.15 5.10
CA GLY A 314 4.36 2.41 4.25
C GLY A 314 5.56 2.93 5.03
N GLY A 315 6.46 2.02 5.42
CA GLY A 315 7.72 2.34 6.10
C GLY A 315 7.62 2.80 7.56
N VAL A 316 6.49 2.55 8.23
CA VAL A 316 6.37 2.69 9.68
C VAL A 316 7.14 1.55 10.35
N MET A 317 8.13 1.87 11.18
CA MET A 317 9.08 0.89 11.72
C MET A 317 9.00 0.71 13.24
N ASN A 318 8.50 1.72 13.99
CA ASN A 318 8.54 1.75 15.44
C ASN A 318 7.41 2.64 16.01
N GLY A 319 7.29 2.72 17.33
CA GLY A 319 6.25 3.50 18.01
C GLY A 319 6.45 5.02 17.90
N VAL A 320 7.68 5.48 17.68
CA VAL A 320 7.95 6.91 17.42
C VAL A 320 7.42 7.31 16.05
N ASP A 321 7.54 6.45 15.03
CA ASP A 321 6.93 6.69 13.71
C ASP A 321 5.41 6.69 13.80
N VAL A 322 4.81 5.78 14.61
CA VAL A 322 3.37 5.80 14.90
C VAL A 322 2.97 7.16 15.49
N ALA A 323 3.68 7.63 16.53
CA ALA A 323 3.40 8.92 17.14
C ALA A 323 3.51 10.08 16.15
N LYS A 324 4.55 10.10 15.30
CA LYS A 324 4.73 11.12 14.25
C LYS A 324 3.60 11.10 13.22
N ALA A 325 3.16 9.92 12.80
CA ALA A 325 2.01 9.79 11.90
C ALA A 325 0.74 10.40 12.53
N LEU A 326 0.48 10.11 13.81
CA LEU A 326 -0.66 10.67 14.55
C LEU A 326 -0.56 12.20 14.69
N LEU A 327 0.63 12.71 14.99
CA LEU A 327 0.93 14.16 15.04
C LEU A 327 0.69 14.85 13.68
N LEU A 328 0.92 14.17 12.57
CA LEU A 328 0.67 14.69 11.22
C LEU A 328 -0.80 14.57 10.77
N GLY A 329 -1.66 13.97 11.59
CA GLY A 329 -3.11 13.88 11.36
C GLY A 329 -3.62 12.48 11.03
N ALA A 330 -2.80 11.44 11.13
CA ALA A 330 -3.29 10.06 11.01
C ALA A 330 -4.20 9.70 12.21
N THR A 331 -5.12 8.78 11.95
CA THR A 331 -6.00 8.18 12.96
C THR A 331 -5.34 6.97 13.61
N ALA A 332 -4.64 6.19 12.80
CA ALA A 332 -3.89 5.00 13.20
C ALA A 332 -2.70 4.79 12.26
N ALA A 333 -1.79 3.89 12.65
CA ALA A 333 -0.67 3.50 11.80
C ALA A 333 -0.59 1.97 11.65
N GLY A 334 -0.02 1.51 10.54
CA GLY A 334 0.11 0.08 10.27
C GLY A 334 1.53 -0.32 9.90
N LEU A 335 1.98 -1.42 10.51
CA LEU A 335 3.28 -2.02 10.30
C LEU A 335 3.12 -3.32 9.51
N ALA A 336 3.92 -3.52 8.47
CA ALA A 336 3.92 -4.75 7.67
C ALA A 336 5.24 -5.51 7.83
N ARG A 337 6.25 -5.10 7.07
CA ARG A 337 7.55 -5.75 6.99
C ARG A 337 8.23 -5.99 8.35
N PRO A 338 8.32 -5.02 9.28
CA PRO A 338 9.01 -5.26 10.55
C PRO A 338 8.33 -6.34 11.40
N VAL A 339 7.00 -6.42 11.37
CA VAL A 339 6.25 -7.49 12.05
C VAL A 339 6.49 -8.85 11.40
N LEU A 340 6.51 -8.91 10.06
CA LEU A 340 6.82 -10.14 9.31
C LEU A 340 8.24 -10.63 9.63
N MET A 341 9.22 -9.73 9.64
CA MET A 341 10.61 -10.08 9.98
C MET A 341 10.74 -10.59 11.42
N ALA A 342 10.05 -9.94 12.38
CA ALA A 342 10.06 -10.38 13.77
C ALA A 342 9.42 -11.77 13.92
N LEU A 343 8.32 -12.06 13.18
CA LEU A 343 7.72 -13.39 13.14
C LEU A 343 8.68 -14.44 12.57
N GLN A 344 9.38 -14.12 11.48
CA GLN A 344 10.31 -15.08 10.83
C GLN A 344 11.54 -15.36 11.67
N GLN A 345 12.07 -14.36 12.38
CA GLN A 345 13.30 -14.48 13.19
C GLN A 345 13.05 -15.09 14.55
N GLY A 346 11.95 -14.72 15.22
CA GLY A 346 11.65 -15.11 16.60
C GLY A 346 10.34 -15.84 16.79
N GLY A 347 9.67 -16.27 15.72
CA GLY A 347 8.35 -16.89 15.78
C GLY A 347 7.31 -15.94 16.37
N ARG A 348 6.23 -16.51 16.90
CA ARG A 348 5.15 -15.76 17.54
C ARG A 348 5.68 -14.83 18.65
N ALA A 349 6.54 -15.35 19.53
CA ALA A 349 7.11 -14.57 20.64
C ALA A 349 7.91 -13.35 20.17
N GLY A 350 8.68 -13.49 19.06
CA GLY A 350 9.40 -12.36 18.45
C GLY A 350 8.47 -11.28 17.93
N ALA A 351 7.40 -11.66 17.23
CA ALA A 351 6.40 -10.71 16.72
C ALA A 351 5.62 -10.02 17.87
N GLU A 352 5.28 -10.75 18.92
CA GLU A 352 4.64 -10.20 20.12
C GLU A 352 5.57 -9.20 20.83
N ALA A 353 6.81 -9.55 21.09
CA ALA A 353 7.79 -8.66 21.71
C ALA A 353 8.02 -7.38 20.89
N PHE A 354 8.10 -7.49 19.57
CA PHE A 354 8.22 -6.35 18.69
C PHE A 354 7.01 -5.39 18.81
N LEU A 355 5.79 -5.93 18.78
CA LEU A 355 4.58 -5.12 18.88
C LEU A 355 4.39 -4.50 20.27
N ASP A 356 4.77 -5.22 21.35
CA ASP A 356 4.78 -4.70 22.71
C ASP A 356 5.78 -3.53 22.83
N GLN A 357 6.94 -3.61 22.17
CA GLN A 357 7.91 -2.51 22.10
C GLN A 357 7.33 -1.31 21.35
N VAL A 358 6.68 -1.50 20.20
CA VAL A 358 6.05 -0.42 19.43
C VAL A 358 5.01 0.33 20.29
N GLU A 359 4.18 -0.39 21.04
CA GLU A 359 3.20 0.26 21.95
C GLU A 359 3.91 1.00 23.09
N ALA A 360 4.94 0.41 23.69
CA ALA A 360 5.69 1.05 24.77
C ALA A 360 6.36 2.35 24.29
N GLU A 361 6.94 2.36 23.09
CA GLU A 361 7.52 3.55 22.48
C GLU A 361 6.48 4.65 22.22
N LEU A 362 5.29 4.28 21.70
CA LEU A 362 4.19 5.22 21.53
C LEU A 362 3.77 5.85 22.88
N ARG A 363 3.58 5.01 23.93
CA ARG A 363 3.24 5.48 25.27
C ARG A 363 4.32 6.41 25.85
N ALA A 364 5.60 6.10 25.62
CA ALA A 364 6.70 6.96 26.04
C ALA A 364 6.65 8.33 25.35
N VAL A 365 6.37 8.39 24.03
CA VAL A 365 6.21 9.67 23.34
C VAL A 365 5.01 10.44 23.90
N MET A 366 3.88 9.77 24.14
CA MET A 366 2.70 10.40 24.74
C MET A 366 3.02 11.01 26.11
N LEU A 367 3.71 10.28 26.97
CA LEU A 367 4.15 10.81 28.27
C LEU A 367 5.07 12.02 28.10
N LEU A 368 6.10 11.91 27.23
CA LEU A 368 7.10 12.97 27.03
C LEU A 368 6.55 14.20 26.28
N THR A 369 5.33 14.13 25.79
CA THR A 369 4.58 15.29 25.22
C THR A 369 3.46 15.77 26.14
N GLY A 370 3.27 15.15 27.32
CA GLY A 370 2.18 15.45 28.24
C GLY A 370 0.80 15.05 27.68
N SER A 371 0.76 14.06 26.82
CA SER A 371 -0.45 13.63 26.11
C SER A 371 -1.07 12.44 26.83
N ARG A 372 -2.16 12.65 27.57
CA ARG A 372 -2.89 11.57 28.26
C ARG A 372 -3.56 10.61 27.27
N ASP A 373 -4.06 11.14 26.15
CA ASP A 373 -4.78 10.39 25.13
C ASP A 373 -4.36 10.80 23.70
N LEU A 374 -4.94 10.13 22.69
CA LEU A 374 -4.62 10.40 21.29
C LEU A 374 -5.09 11.78 20.80
N ALA A 375 -6.12 12.36 21.42
CA ALA A 375 -6.56 13.71 21.07
C ALA A 375 -5.52 14.74 21.52
N ALA A 376 -5.01 14.60 22.75
CA ALA A 376 -3.91 15.40 23.27
C ALA A 376 -2.64 15.24 22.42
N LEU A 377 -2.27 14.00 22.03
CA LEU A 377 -1.11 13.76 21.20
C LEU A 377 -1.21 14.46 19.84
N ARG A 378 -2.37 14.42 19.16
CA ARG A 378 -2.56 15.12 17.87
C ARG A 378 -2.37 16.63 17.99
N GLY A 379 -2.68 17.19 19.16
CA GLY A 379 -2.49 18.62 19.50
C GLY A 379 -1.08 18.97 19.99
N ALA A 380 -0.22 17.99 20.26
CA ALA A 380 1.10 18.23 20.78
C ALA A 380 2.00 18.99 19.79
N GLU A 381 2.94 19.77 20.33
CA GLU A 381 3.81 20.64 19.56
C GLU A 381 4.81 19.81 18.72
N LYS A 382 4.94 20.18 17.44
CA LYS A 382 5.88 19.58 16.50
C LYS A 382 6.45 20.61 15.55
N ILE A 383 7.64 20.34 15.04
CA ILE A 383 8.29 21.15 14.01
C ILE A 383 8.50 20.25 12.79
N VAL A 384 8.06 20.72 11.62
CA VAL A 384 8.29 20.07 10.34
C VAL A 384 9.41 20.80 9.61
N VAL A 385 10.47 20.07 9.21
CA VAL A 385 11.67 20.65 8.62
C VAL A 385 11.98 20.06 7.24
N GLY A 386 12.91 20.68 6.52
CA GLY A 386 13.50 20.13 5.29
C GLY A 386 12.50 19.84 4.18
N GLU A 387 12.68 18.71 3.51
CA GLU A 387 11.88 18.28 2.36
C GLU A 387 10.38 18.17 2.71
N LEU A 388 10.03 17.68 3.90
CA LEU A 388 8.64 17.56 4.32
C LEU A 388 7.93 18.91 4.42
N ALA A 389 8.62 19.94 4.87
CA ALA A 389 8.09 21.31 4.90
C ALA A 389 7.82 21.83 3.49
N ALA A 390 8.71 21.53 2.52
CA ALA A 390 8.51 21.87 1.11
C ALA A 390 7.32 21.12 0.48
N TRP A 391 7.12 19.84 0.83
CA TRP A 391 5.92 19.09 0.43
C TRP A 391 4.63 19.76 0.91
N HIS A 392 4.62 20.27 2.12
CA HIS A 392 3.45 20.92 2.72
C HIS A 392 3.13 22.29 2.09
N SER A 393 4.16 23.10 1.81
CA SER A 393 4.02 24.47 1.29
C SER A 393 3.88 24.56 -0.23
N ARG A 394 3.94 23.44 -0.96
CA ARG A 394 3.83 23.45 -2.41
C ARG A 394 2.49 24.03 -2.91
N PRO A 395 2.50 24.78 -4.05
CA PRO A 395 1.26 25.36 -4.59
C PRO A 395 0.20 24.29 -4.82
N HIS A 396 -1.04 24.61 -4.52
CA HIS A 396 -2.18 23.75 -4.75
C HIS A 396 -2.70 24.00 -6.16
N HIS A 397 -2.33 23.14 -7.12
CA HIS A 397 -3.05 23.11 -8.38
C HIS A 397 -4.46 22.58 -8.12
N ALA A 398 -5.46 23.33 -8.58
CA ALA A 398 -6.89 23.06 -8.42
C ALA A 398 -7.31 21.76 -9.11
#